data_5ca00f5933cca5511b7935f81db86882
#
_entry.id   5ca00f5933cca5511b7935f81db86882
#
_cell.length_a   1.000
_cell.length_b   1.000
_cell.length_c   1.000
_cell.angle_alpha   90.00
_cell.angle_beta   90.00
_cell.angle_gamma   90.00
#
_symmetry.space_group_name_H-M   'P 1'
#
loop_
_entity.id
_entity.type
_entity.pdbx_description
1 polymer ?
#
loop_
_entity_poly.entity_id
_entity_poly.type
_entity_poly.pdbx_seq_one_letter_code
_entity_poly.pdbx_strand_id
1 'polypeptide(L)'
;MSDVRLIQVPWYLGREHPDLSRGPGVLAEAIGAETVVVPGPEPRPVPNEVADSFDVIRSVRSAVSEAVADGRFPLVLAVNCFTSLGTVAGVGRDLGVIWFDAHGDFHTPDSTPTGFLDGMGFAMLTGDGWQEMRQGLRSVPVQNSVLVAARDLEPTEVARVEARALRRADADTLEAAFDVLATRVDAVYVHIDLDVLDPSVARANVLSVEGGLDVAQLEEALTAIQGRFEIAAAALTAFDPSQDPEGRVPEIAVTLARRLAPEKVAS
;
A
#
# COMPACT_ATOMS: atom_id res chain seq x y z
N MET A 1 18.42 -9.03 -3.79
CA MET A 1 17.30 -8.35 -4.52
C MET A 1 17.08 -8.87 -5.95
N SER A 2 17.79 -9.94 -6.37
CA SER A 2 17.65 -10.51 -7.73
C SER A 2 16.24 -11.02 -8.06
N ASP A 3 15.45 -11.34 -7.07
CA ASP A 3 14.12 -11.95 -7.20
C ASP A 3 12.99 -10.95 -7.00
N VAL A 4 13.31 -9.68 -6.79
CA VAL A 4 12.33 -8.59 -6.66
C VAL A 4 12.13 -7.90 -8.00
N ARG A 5 10.87 -7.64 -8.36
CA ARG A 5 10.47 -6.75 -9.42
C ARG A 5 9.86 -5.50 -8.81
N LEU A 6 10.52 -4.35 -8.98
CA LEU A 6 9.96 -3.05 -8.60
C LEU A 6 8.95 -2.62 -9.67
N ILE A 7 7.77 -2.23 -9.22
CA ILE A 7 6.70 -1.73 -10.09
C ILE A 7 6.47 -0.27 -9.71
N GLN A 8 7.03 0.63 -10.50
CA GLN A 8 6.98 2.07 -10.26
C GLN A 8 5.69 2.66 -10.84
N VAL A 9 4.94 3.38 -9.99
CA VAL A 9 3.64 3.97 -10.31
C VAL A 9 3.68 5.48 -10.02
N PRO A 10 4.15 6.32 -10.98
CA PRO A 10 4.38 7.74 -10.75
C PRO A 10 3.12 8.61 -11.03
N TRP A 11 1.93 8.06 -10.89
CA TRP A 11 0.67 8.70 -11.28
C TRP A 11 -0.13 9.13 -10.05
N TYR A 12 -0.16 10.43 -9.74
CA TYR A 12 -1.00 11.00 -8.69
C TYR A 12 -2.44 11.19 -9.21
N LEU A 13 -3.37 10.40 -8.67
CA LEU A 13 -4.78 10.40 -9.11
C LEU A 13 -4.92 10.29 -10.65
N GLY A 14 -4.08 9.43 -11.25
CA GLY A 14 -4.05 9.24 -12.70
C GLY A 14 -3.32 10.33 -13.49
N ARG A 15 -2.60 11.25 -12.86
CA ARG A 15 -1.90 12.38 -13.52
C ARG A 15 -0.46 12.51 -13.04
N GLU A 16 0.36 13.22 -13.79
CA GLU A 16 1.66 13.66 -13.29
C GLU A 16 1.47 14.79 -12.25
N HIS A 17 2.23 14.72 -11.17
CA HIS A 17 2.36 15.76 -10.16
C HIS A 17 3.83 16.15 -10.02
N PRO A 18 4.19 17.45 -9.98
CA PRO A 18 5.59 17.90 -10.04
C PRO A 18 6.52 17.25 -8.99
N ASP A 19 6.03 17.04 -7.78
CA ASP A 19 6.81 16.51 -6.67
C ASP A 19 6.46 15.05 -6.37
N LEU A 20 5.19 14.74 -6.14
CA LEU A 20 4.75 13.40 -5.74
C LEU A 20 5.10 12.32 -6.78
N SER A 21 4.98 12.61 -8.08
CA SER A 21 5.32 11.64 -9.14
C SER A 21 6.80 11.25 -9.18
N ARG A 22 7.67 12.00 -8.50
CA ARG A 22 9.11 11.68 -8.37
C ARG A 22 9.38 10.62 -7.31
N GLY A 23 8.51 10.54 -6.28
CA GLY A 23 8.69 9.65 -5.12
C GLY A 23 8.99 8.20 -5.50
N PRO A 24 8.14 7.53 -6.30
CA PRO A 24 8.38 6.16 -6.72
C PRO A 24 9.71 5.93 -7.42
N GLY A 25 10.18 6.90 -8.23
CA GLY A 25 11.46 6.85 -8.92
C GLY A 25 12.65 6.97 -7.96
N VAL A 26 12.58 7.88 -7.00
CA VAL A 26 13.61 8.05 -5.96
C VAL A 26 13.75 6.78 -5.11
N LEU A 27 12.62 6.17 -4.72
CA LEU A 27 12.64 4.91 -4.00
C LEU A 27 13.21 3.77 -4.84
N ALA A 28 12.83 3.67 -6.11
CA ALA A 28 13.34 2.63 -7.02
C ALA A 28 14.86 2.73 -7.22
N GLU A 29 15.38 3.94 -7.38
CA GLU A 29 16.83 4.19 -7.50
C GLU A 29 17.57 3.77 -6.24
N ALA A 30 17.08 4.14 -5.06
CA ALA A 30 17.68 3.77 -3.77
C ALA A 30 17.68 2.25 -3.55
N ILE A 31 16.58 1.57 -3.86
CA ILE A 31 16.43 0.12 -3.68
C ILE A 31 17.31 -0.65 -4.67
N GLY A 32 17.44 -0.20 -5.91
CA GLY A 32 18.38 -0.73 -6.90
C GLY A 32 18.04 -2.13 -7.40
N ALA A 33 16.77 -2.48 -7.57
CA ALA A 33 16.33 -3.73 -8.18
C ALA A 33 15.75 -3.51 -9.60
N GLU A 34 15.47 -4.60 -10.31
CA GLU A 34 14.86 -4.52 -11.63
C GLU A 34 13.50 -3.80 -11.57
N THR A 35 13.35 -2.75 -12.38
CA THR A 35 12.21 -1.83 -12.29
C THR A 35 11.42 -1.79 -13.59
N VAL A 36 10.09 -1.84 -13.47
CA VAL A 36 9.13 -1.57 -14.53
C VAL A 36 8.31 -0.35 -14.15
N VAL A 37 8.17 0.61 -15.06
CA VAL A 37 7.30 1.78 -14.88
C VAL A 37 5.98 1.49 -15.56
N VAL A 38 4.88 1.58 -14.81
CA VAL A 38 3.56 1.34 -15.37
C VAL A 38 3.13 2.51 -16.28
N PRO A 39 2.42 2.22 -17.40
CA PRO A 39 1.89 3.26 -18.25
C PRO A 39 0.84 4.10 -17.50
N GLY A 40 0.71 5.35 -17.91
CA GLY A 40 -0.36 6.24 -17.45
C GLY A 40 -1.73 5.84 -17.97
N PRO A 41 -2.75 6.61 -17.58
CA PRO A 41 -4.11 6.36 -18.03
C PRO A 41 -4.27 6.57 -19.54
N GLU A 42 -5.28 5.94 -20.11
CA GLU A 42 -5.66 6.15 -21.50
C GLU A 42 -6.06 7.61 -21.75
N PRO A 43 -5.60 8.25 -22.85
CA PRO A 43 -5.96 9.62 -23.17
C PRO A 43 -7.48 9.82 -23.30
N ARG A 44 -8.02 10.83 -22.63
CA ARG A 44 -9.44 11.22 -22.68
C ARG A 44 -9.63 12.67 -23.11
N PRO A 45 -10.70 12.98 -23.90
CA PRO A 45 -11.01 14.35 -24.27
C PRO A 45 -11.28 15.26 -23.05
N VAL A 46 -11.87 14.68 -21.99
CA VAL A 46 -12.10 15.36 -20.72
C VAL A 46 -11.45 14.53 -19.61
N PRO A 47 -10.53 15.12 -18.84
CA PRO A 47 -9.92 14.45 -17.71
C PRO A 47 -10.96 13.96 -16.71
N ASN A 48 -10.80 12.75 -16.23
CA ASN A 48 -11.68 12.13 -15.23
C ASN A 48 -10.82 11.37 -14.21
N GLU A 49 -10.61 11.98 -13.05
CA GLU A 49 -9.73 11.47 -12.01
C GLU A 49 -10.03 10.01 -11.64
N VAL A 50 -11.30 9.67 -11.47
CA VAL A 50 -11.69 8.30 -11.11
C VAL A 50 -11.35 7.32 -12.24
N ALA A 51 -11.76 7.64 -13.47
CA ALA A 51 -11.48 6.78 -14.62
C ALA A 51 -9.97 6.64 -14.88
N ASP A 52 -9.23 7.75 -14.77
CA ASP A 52 -7.77 7.80 -14.98
C ASP A 52 -7.07 6.96 -13.88
N SER A 53 -7.51 7.04 -12.62
CA SER A 53 -7.00 6.22 -11.52
C SER A 53 -7.28 4.74 -11.71
N PHE A 54 -8.46 4.37 -12.20
CA PHE A 54 -8.78 2.96 -12.47
C PHE A 54 -8.00 2.39 -13.67
N ASP A 55 -7.61 3.20 -14.65
CA ASP A 55 -6.69 2.75 -15.70
C ASP A 55 -5.31 2.43 -15.12
N VAL A 56 -4.80 3.30 -14.23
CA VAL A 56 -3.54 3.04 -13.50
C VAL A 56 -3.65 1.74 -12.68
N ILE A 57 -4.74 1.53 -11.94
CA ILE A 57 -4.98 0.29 -11.18
C ILE A 57 -4.90 -0.95 -12.11
N ARG A 58 -5.46 -0.88 -13.32
CA ARG A 58 -5.40 -1.98 -14.28
C ARG A 58 -3.99 -2.20 -14.82
N SER A 59 -3.24 -1.13 -15.05
CA SER A 59 -1.82 -1.20 -15.45
C SER A 59 -0.97 -1.85 -14.35
N VAL A 60 -1.19 -1.49 -13.07
CA VAL A 60 -0.53 -2.13 -11.93
C VAL A 60 -0.88 -3.61 -11.86
N ARG A 61 -2.16 -3.99 -12.01
CA ARG A 61 -2.57 -5.39 -12.06
C ARG A 61 -1.79 -6.18 -13.10
N SER A 62 -1.65 -5.65 -14.31
CA SER A 62 -0.93 -6.33 -15.39
C SER A 62 0.56 -6.52 -15.03
N ALA A 63 1.23 -5.45 -14.57
CA ALA A 63 2.64 -5.51 -14.19
C ALA A 63 2.90 -6.47 -13.01
N VAL A 64 2.02 -6.49 -12.00
CA VAL A 64 2.11 -7.45 -10.89
C VAL A 64 1.88 -8.88 -11.38
N SER A 65 0.90 -9.10 -12.26
CA SER A 65 0.63 -10.43 -12.81
C SER A 65 1.81 -10.98 -13.63
N GLU A 66 2.49 -10.13 -14.38
CA GLU A 66 3.72 -10.47 -15.11
C GLU A 66 4.85 -10.81 -14.14
N ALA A 67 5.08 -10.00 -13.10
CA ALA A 67 6.09 -10.28 -12.08
C ALA A 67 5.88 -11.64 -11.41
N VAL A 68 4.63 -11.94 -11.02
CA VAL A 68 4.27 -13.23 -10.42
C VAL A 68 4.47 -14.40 -11.39
N ALA A 69 4.10 -14.23 -12.66
CA ALA A 69 4.31 -15.25 -13.69
C ALA A 69 5.80 -15.53 -13.94
N ASP A 70 6.64 -14.52 -13.79
CA ASP A 70 8.12 -14.63 -13.90
C ASP A 70 8.77 -15.18 -12.60
N GLY A 71 7.97 -15.53 -11.59
CA GLY A 71 8.47 -15.99 -10.28
C GLY A 71 9.21 -14.92 -9.49
N ARG A 72 8.85 -13.64 -9.72
CA ARG A 72 9.48 -12.49 -9.05
C ARG A 72 8.53 -11.95 -7.97
N PHE A 73 9.11 -11.48 -6.88
CA PHE A 73 8.36 -10.80 -5.84
C PHE A 73 7.98 -9.38 -6.29
N PRO A 74 6.68 -9.04 -6.42
CA PRO A 74 6.25 -7.71 -6.80
C PRO A 74 6.30 -6.76 -5.60
N LEU A 75 7.16 -5.74 -5.67
CA LEU A 75 7.19 -4.61 -4.76
C LEU A 75 6.73 -3.35 -5.51
N VAL A 76 5.53 -2.87 -5.20
CA VAL A 76 4.94 -1.70 -5.82
C VAL A 76 5.42 -0.44 -5.10
N LEU A 77 5.91 0.53 -5.86
CA LEU A 77 6.30 1.86 -5.39
C LEU A 77 5.35 2.86 -6.02
N ALA A 78 4.41 3.40 -5.25
CA ALA A 78 3.33 4.20 -5.79
C ALA A 78 3.14 5.53 -5.09
N VAL A 79 2.59 6.50 -5.81
CA VAL A 79 2.17 7.78 -5.22
C VAL A 79 0.92 7.59 -4.35
N ASN A 80 0.00 6.73 -4.79
CA ASN A 80 -1.33 6.59 -4.18
C ASN A 80 -1.59 5.17 -3.65
N CYS A 81 -2.26 5.09 -2.50
CA CYS A 81 -2.59 3.86 -1.79
C CYS A 81 -3.64 3.01 -2.51
N PHE A 82 -4.57 3.62 -3.26
CA PHE A 82 -5.59 2.90 -4.04
C PHE A 82 -5.01 1.94 -5.10
N THR A 83 -3.75 2.10 -5.51
CA THR A 83 -3.07 1.19 -6.43
C THR A 83 -2.97 -0.24 -5.91
N SER A 84 -3.15 -0.43 -4.61
CA SER A 84 -3.26 -1.73 -3.92
C SER A 84 -4.33 -2.64 -4.50
N LEU A 85 -5.41 -2.07 -5.07
CA LEU A 85 -6.42 -2.87 -5.78
C LEU A 85 -5.81 -3.61 -6.97
N GLY A 86 -4.95 -2.93 -7.74
CA GLY A 86 -4.21 -3.52 -8.85
C GLY A 86 -3.22 -4.56 -8.37
N THR A 87 -2.51 -4.27 -7.27
CA THR A 87 -1.52 -5.18 -6.69
C THR A 87 -2.15 -6.50 -6.28
N VAL A 88 -3.18 -6.47 -5.45
CA VAL A 88 -3.89 -7.67 -4.97
C VAL A 88 -4.54 -8.43 -6.14
N ALA A 89 -5.17 -7.72 -7.08
CA ALA A 89 -5.76 -8.34 -8.26
C ALA A 89 -4.72 -9.03 -9.16
N GLY A 90 -3.52 -8.46 -9.26
CA GLY A 90 -2.42 -8.98 -10.06
C GLY A 90 -1.79 -10.24 -9.46
N VAL A 91 -1.75 -10.38 -8.14
CA VAL A 91 -1.29 -11.62 -7.47
C VAL A 91 -2.20 -12.81 -7.80
N GLY A 92 -3.49 -12.58 -8.02
CA GLY A 92 -4.41 -13.56 -8.61
C GLY A 92 -4.85 -14.70 -7.70
N ARG A 93 -4.54 -14.68 -6.40
CA ARG A 93 -4.98 -15.65 -5.39
C ARG A 93 -5.59 -14.96 -4.17
N ASP A 94 -6.16 -15.73 -3.25
CA ASP A 94 -6.71 -15.22 -2.01
C ASP A 94 -5.57 -14.81 -1.05
N LEU A 95 -5.73 -13.61 -0.48
CA LEU A 95 -4.76 -13.00 0.43
C LEU A 95 -5.47 -12.39 1.63
N GLY A 96 -4.74 -12.26 2.74
CA GLY A 96 -5.02 -11.25 3.75
C GLY A 96 -4.37 -9.92 3.38
N VAL A 97 -4.73 -8.87 4.10
CA VAL A 97 -4.12 -7.54 3.97
C VAL A 97 -3.65 -7.04 5.32
N ILE A 98 -2.41 -6.58 5.38
CA ILE A 98 -1.88 -5.85 6.51
C ILE A 98 -1.53 -4.46 5.99
N TRP A 99 -2.26 -3.45 6.48
CA TRP A 99 -2.22 -2.07 6.00
C TRP A 99 -1.62 -1.17 7.08
N PHE A 100 -0.37 -0.73 6.89
CA PHE A 100 0.33 0.22 7.74
C PHE A 100 0.10 1.62 7.20
N ASP A 101 -0.46 2.51 8.02
CA ASP A 101 -0.85 3.85 7.60
C ASP A 101 -1.10 4.74 8.84
N ALA A 102 -0.87 6.04 8.72
CA ALA A 102 -1.33 7.00 9.71
C ALA A 102 -2.86 7.19 9.66
N HIS A 103 -3.45 6.96 8.49
CA HIS A 103 -4.85 7.19 8.15
C HIS A 103 -5.64 5.88 8.11
N GLY A 104 -6.92 5.97 7.79
CA GLY A 104 -7.76 4.78 7.64
C GLY A 104 -7.85 4.29 6.20
N ASP A 105 -7.81 5.22 5.24
CA ASP A 105 -8.11 4.99 3.83
C ASP A 105 -9.44 4.25 3.61
N PHE A 106 -10.36 4.43 4.58
CA PHE A 106 -11.57 3.62 4.70
C PHE A 106 -12.86 4.41 4.41
N HIS A 107 -12.74 5.56 3.77
CA HIS A 107 -13.87 6.31 3.23
C HIS A 107 -14.49 5.62 2.00
N THR A 108 -15.70 6.03 1.67
CA THR A 108 -16.37 5.73 0.41
C THR A 108 -16.90 7.03 -0.19
N PRO A 109 -17.37 7.04 -1.44
CA PRO A 109 -18.01 8.23 -2.02
C PRO A 109 -19.12 8.83 -1.16
N ASP A 110 -19.83 7.97 -0.38
CA ASP A 110 -20.96 8.40 0.47
C ASP A 110 -20.52 8.91 1.86
N SER A 111 -19.29 8.62 2.30
CA SER A 111 -18.82 8.96 3.64
C SER A 111 -17.71 10.01 3.67
N THR A 112 -17.02 10.22 2.54
CA THR A 112 -15.89 11.15 2.48
C THR A 112 -16.33 12.60 2.64
N PRO A 113 -15.65 13.39 3.49
CA PRO A 113 -15.94 14.81 3.60
C PRO A 113 -15.29 15.64 2.48
N THR A 114 -14.26 15.10 1.82
CA THR A 114 -13.42 15.82 0.85
C THR A 114 -13.58 15.36 -0.60
N GLY A 115 -14.06 14.15 -0.80
CA GLY A 115 -14.07 13.50 -2.11
C GLY A 115 -12.69 12.94 -2.54
N PHE A 116 -11.68 13.00 -1.66
CA PHE A 116 -10.32 12.54 -1.98
C PHE A 116 -10.30 11.04 -2.22
N LEU A 117 -10.00 10.64 -3.45
CA LEU A 117 -10.10 9.24 -3.89
C LEU A 117 -9.10 8.34 -3.16
N ASP A 118 -7.90 8.85 -2.84
CA ASP A 118 -6.87 8.04 -2.18
C ASP A 118 -7.31 7.58 -0.79
N GLY A 119 -7.95 8.44 -0.01
CA GLY A 119 -8.54 8.09 1.29
C GLY A 119 -9.69 7.07 1.24
N MET A 120 -9.90 6.42 0.07
CA MET A 120 -10.85 5.33 -0.14
C MET A 120 -10.15 4.01 -0.52
N GLY A 121 -8.82 4.00 -0.59
CA GLY A 121 -8.03 2.89 -1.12
C GLY A 121 -8.30 1.57 -0.42
N PHE A 122 -8.26 1.56 0.90
CA PHE A 122 -8.49 0.36 1.69
C PHE A 122 -9.97 -0.08 1.69
N ALA A 123 -10.91 0.86 1.72
CA ALA A 123 -12.33 0.55 1.58
C ALA A 123 -12.63 -0.11 0.22
N MET A 124 -12.08 0.43 -0.87
CA MET A 124 -12.20 -0.17 -2.19
C MET A 124 -11.61 -1.58 -2.23
N LEU A 125 -10.44 -1.80 -1.64
CA LEU A 125 -9.78 -3.10 -1.58
C LEU A 125 -10.64 -4.14 -0.82
N THR A 126 -11.35 -3.70 0.22
CA THR A 126 -12.25 -4.58 1.00
C THR A 126 -13.67 -4.71 0.45
N GLY A 127 -13.93 -4.15 -0.72
CA GLY A 127 -15.17 -4.37 -1.45
C GLY A 127 -16.17 -3.22 -1.43
N ASP A 128 -15.85 -2.09 -0.79
CA ASP A 128 -16.76 -0.94 -0.66
C ASP A 128 -16.51 0.13 -1.74
N GLY A 129 -17.56 0.82 -2.16
CA GLY A 129 -17.49 1.90 -3.14
C GLY A 129 -17.09 1.49 -4.55
N TRP A 130 -17.34 2.35 -5.53
CA TRP A 130 -16.90 2.24 -6.93
C TRP A 130 -17.11 0.87 -7.59
N GLN A 131 -18.19 0.17 -7.27
CA GLN A 131 -18.43 -1.24 -7.66
C GLN A 131 -18.32 -1.48 -9.15
N GLU A 132 -18.90 -0.62 -9.99
CA GLU A 132 -18.83 -0.74 -11.45
C GLU A 132 -17.38 -0.61 -11.96
N MET A 133 -16.62 0.32 -11.41
CA MET A 133 -15.22 0.55 -11.79
C MET A 133 -14.30 -0.59 -11.34
N ARG A 134 -14.67 -1.29 -10.25
CA ARG A 134 -13.91 -2.43 -9.71
C ARG A 134 -14.21 -3.77 -10.37
N GLN A 135 -15.10 -3.83 -11.36
CA GLN A 135 -15.39 -5.08 -12.08
C GLN A 135 -14.10 -5.72 -12.61
N GLY A 136 -13.93 -7.01 -12.33
CA GLY A 136 -12.74 -7.77 -12.69
C GLY A 136 -11.52 -7.55 -11.79
N LEU A 137 -11.62 -6.71 -10.75
CA LEU A 137 -10.63 -6.59 -9.67
C LEU A 137 -11.07 -7.42 -8.47
N ARG A 138 -10.11 -8.11 -7.86
CA ARG A 138 -10.34 -8.94 -6.67
C ARG A 138 -10.44 -8.05 -5.43
N SER A 139 -11.40 -8.35 -4.56
CA SER A 139 -11.50 -7.73 -3.23
C SER A 139 -11.05 -8.73 -2.15
N VAL A 140 -10.56 -8.20 -1.04
CA VAL A 140 -10.22 -8.99 0.15
C VAL A 140 -11.35 -8.83 1.17
N PRO A 141 -11.86 -9.92 1.77
CA PRO A 141 -12.83 -9.79 2.84
C PRO A 141 -12.28 -8.95 4.01
N VAL A 142 -13.07 -8.00 4.53
CA VAL A 142 -12.62 -7.10 5.61
C VAL A 142 -12.11 -7.84 6.85
N GLN A 143 -12.68 -9.02 7.15
CA GLN A 143 -12.24 -9.87 8.27
C GLN A 143 -10.87 -10.51 8.03
N ASN A 144 -10.34 -10.48 6.82
CA ASN A 144 -9.00 -10.91 6.44
C ASN A 144 -8.04 -9.72 6.32
N SER A 145 -8.37 -8.62 6.98
CA SER A 145 -7.61 -7.36 6.90
C SER A 145 -7.31 -6.82 8.29
N VAL A 146 -6.15 -6.19 8.44
CA VAL A 146 -5.71 -5.48 9.66
C VAL A 146 -5.19 -4.11 9.27
N LEU A 147 -5.71 -3.06 9.91
CA LEU A 147 -5.24 -1.68 9.82
C LEU A 147 -4.30 -1.41 10.99
N VAL A 148 -3.05 -1.05 10.71
CA VAL A 148 -1.98 -0.91 11.71
C VAL A 148 -1.55 0.53 11.84
N ALA A 149 -1.46 1.02 13.08
CA ALA A 149 -0.95 2.32 13.50
C ALA A 149 -1.76 3.54 13.00
N ALA A 150 -3.00 3.32 12.54
CA ALA A 150 -3.88 4.40 12.12
C ALA A 150 -4.31 5.26 13.32
N ARG A 151 -4.05 6.57 13.23
CA ARG A 151 -4.18 7.52 14.34
C ARG A 151 -4.85 8.84 13.96
N ASP A 152 -4.95 9.13 12.66
CA ASP A 152 -5.67 10.30 12.13
C ASP A 152 -6.85 9.84 11.26
N LEU A 153 -7.98 9.57 11.92
CA LEU A 153 -9.21 9.13 11.29
C LEU A 153 -10.34 10.15 11.59
N GLU A 154 -11.06 10.54 10.55
CA GLU A 154 -12.25 11.36 10.75
C GLU A 154 -13.38 10.57 11.45
N PRO A 155 -14.29 11.25 12.16
CA PRO A 155 -15.38 10.58 12.89
C PRO A 155 -16.25 9.66 12.03
N THR A 156 -16.50 10.03 10.77
CA THR A 156 -17.25 9.21 9.81
C THR A 156 -16.49 7.97 9.41
N GLU A 157 -15.18 8.05 9.34
CA GLU A 157 -14.30 6.93 9.04
C GLU A 157 -14.19 5.95 10.20
N VAL A 158 -14.04 6.46 11.43
CA VAL A 158 -14.10 5.66 12.67
C VAL A 158 -15.39 4.85 12.72
N ALA A 159 -16.55 5.50 12.50
CA ALA A 159 -17.84 4.82 12.50
C ALA A 159 -17.93 3.71 11.44
N ARG A 160 -17.30 3.90 10.27
CA ARG A 160 -17.24 2.87 9.22
C ARG A 160 -16.33 1.70 9.59
N VAL A 161 -15.14 1.99 10.12
CA VAL A 161 -14.21 0.97 10.62
C VAL A 161 -14.91 0.07 11.65
N GLU A 162 -15.65 0.66 12.58
CA GLU A 162 -16.43 -0.08 13.58
C GLU A 162 -17.59 -0.87 12.94
N ALA A 163 -18.39 -0.24 12.09
CA ALA A 163 -19.53 -0.88 11.43
C ALA A 163 -19.12 -2.08 10.53
N ARG A 164 -17.94 -2.01 9.92
CA ARG A 164 -17.39 -3.07 9.09
C ARG A 164 -16.60 -4.10 9.90
N ALA A 165 -16.43 -3.88 11.20
CA ALA A 165 -15.57 -4.68 12.08
C ALA A 165 -14.15 -4.88 11.51
N LEU A 166 -13.59 -3.82 10.89
CA LEU A 166 -12.20 -3.83 10.45
C LEU A 166 -11.31 -3.87 11.69
N ARG A 167 -10.41 -4.85 11.74
CA ARG A 167 -9.47 -4.99 12.85
C ARG A 167 -8.42 -3.88 12.80
N ARG A 168 -8.30 -3.15 13.89
CA ARG A 168 -7.21 -2.19 14.10
C ARG A 168 -6.18 -2.79 15.05
N ALA A 169 -4.93 -2.42 14.85
CA ALA A 169 -3.83 -2.77 15.74
C ALA A 169 -2.87 -1.58 15.87
N ASP A 170 -2.29 -1.45 17.04
CA ASP A 170 -1.14 -0.62 17.37
C ASP A 170 0.06 -1.51 17.76
N ALA A 171 1.18 -0.91 18.16
CA ALA A 171 2.38 -1.67 18.50
C ALA A 171 2.15 -2.73 19.59
N ASP A 172 1.27 -2.47 20.56
CA ASP A 172 1.00 -3.37 21.71
C ASP A 172 0.03 -4.52 21.35
N THR A 173 -0.82 -4.33 20.34
CA THR A 173 -1.90 -5.27 19.97
C THR A 173 -1.66 -6.02 18.67
N LEU A 174 -0.60 -5.68 17.97
CA LEU A 174 -0.22 -6.17 16.64
C LEU A 174 -0.08 -7.70 16.58
N GLU A 175 0.63 -8.31 17.53
CA GLU A 175 0.82 -9.77 17.62
C GLU A 175 -0.53 -10.51 17.68
N ALA A 176 -1.42 -10.08 18.58
CA ALA A 176 -2.74 -10.69 18.72
C ALA A 176 -3.60 -10.52 17.46
N ALA A 177 -3.48 -9.38 16.77
CA ALA A 177 -4.19 -9.16 15.52
C ALA A 177 -3.70 -10.09 14.41
N PHE A 178 -2.40 -10.33 14.34
CA PHE A 178 -1.80 -11.25 13.37
C PHE A 178 -2.12 -12.71 13.68
N ASP A 179 -2.15 -13.11 14.96
CA ASP A 179 -2.58 -14.45 15.36
C ASP A 179 -4.01 -14.76 14.91
N VAL A 180 -4.92 -13.78 15.04
CA VAL A 180 -6.29 -13.95 14.52
C VAL A 180 -6.32 -14.01 12.99
N LEU A 181 -5.53 -13.19 12.30
CA LEU A 181 -5.47 -13.20 10.84
C LEU A 181 -4.91 -14.55 10.33
N ALA A 182 -3.90 -15.10 10.99
CA ALA A 182 -3.27 -16.40 10.66
C ALA A 182 -4.23 -17.61 10.78
N THR A 183 -5.35 -17.46 11.50
CA THR A 183 -6.40 -18.50 11.48
C THR A 183 -7.24 -18.49 10.20
N ARG A 184 -7.05 -17.53 9.30
CA ARG A 184 -7.90 -17.28 8.12
C ARG A 184 -7.17 -17.36 6.81
N VAL A 185 -5.89 -16.97 6.80
CA VAL A 185 -5.06 -16.87 5.59
C VAL A 185 -3.62 -17.28 5.88
N ASP A 186 -2.97 -17.86 4.89
CA ASP A 186 -1.55 -18.26 4.95
C ASP A 186 -0.64 -17.24 4.24
N ALA A 187 -1.23 -16.36 3.41
CA ALA A 187 -0.50 -15.38 2.63
C ALA A 187 -1.13 -13.99 2.72
N VAL A 188 -0.29 -12.96 2.68
CA VAL A 188 -0.72 -11.57 2.83
C VAL A 188 -0.13 -10.68 1.75
N TYR A 189 -0.85 -9.60 1.46
CA TYR A 189 -0.33 -8.38 0.88
C TYR A 189 0.01 -7.41 2.01
N VAL A 190 1.22 -6.87 2.01
CA VAL A 190 1.65 -5.85 2.97
C VAL A 190 1.68 -4.49 2.28
N HIS A 191 0.83 -3.60 2.76
CA HIS A 191 0.80 -2.20 2.37
C HIS A 191 1.50 -1.36 3.42
N ILE A 192 2.40 -0.48 3.00
CA ILE A 192 3.06 0.49 3.87
C ILE A 192 2.91 1.87 3.22
N ASP A 193 1.93 2.65 3.71
CA ASP A 193 2.01 4.08 3.54
C ASP A 193 3.18 4.59 4.38
N LEU A 194 4.10 5.33 3.77
CA LEU A 194 5.34 5.76 4.44
C LEU A 194 5.09 6.83 5.52
N ASP A 195 3.89 7.42 5.57
CA ASP A 195 3.50 8.31 6.66
C ASP A 195 3.07 7.58 7.93
N VAL A 196 3.03 6.23 7.93
CA VAL A 196 2.95 5.43 9.14
C VAL A 196 4.11 5.74 10.09
N LEU A 197 5.26 6.13 9.53
CA LEU A 197 6.42 6.58 10.30
C LEU A 197 6.11 7.86 11.07
N ASP A 198 6.71 7.98 12.26
CA ASP A 198 6.67 9.24 12.98
C ASP A 198 7.46 10.32 12.23
N PRO A 199 6.93 11.55 12.06
CA PRO A 199 7.64 12.63 11.35
C PRO A 199 9.00 13.00 11.95
N SER A 200 9.25 12.66 13.24
CA SER A 200 10.56 12.85 13.88
C SER A 200 11.61 11.83 13.39
N VAL A 201 11.16 10.70 12.87
CA VAL A 201 12.01 9.68 12.24
C VAL A 201 12.27 10.04 10.78
N ALA A 202 11.21 10.21 10.01
CA ALA A 202 11.26 10.63 8.62
C ALA A 202 9.91 11.19 8.19
N ARG A 203 9.88 12.32 7.49
CA ARG A 203 8.64 12.91 6.99
C ARG A 203 8.38 12.47 5.57
N ALA A 204 7.42 11.58 5.40
CA ALA A 204 7.13 11.00 4.09
C ALA A 204 6.37 11.96 3.16
N ASN A 205 5.42 12.75 3.71
CA ASN A 205 4.55 13.64 2.94
C ASN A 205 3.97 14.75 3.83
N VAL A 206 3.11 15.60 3.27
CA VAL A 206 2.46 16.71 4.01
C VAL A 206 1.39 16.24 5.00
N LEU A 207 0.90 15.01 4.87
CA LEU A 207 -0.13 14.42 5.72
C LEU A 207 0.45 13.65 6.92
N SER A 208 1.79 13.55 7.02
CA SER A 208 2.45 12.87 8.14
C SER A 208 2.07 13.51 9.49
N VAL A 209 1.61 12.70 10.44
CA VAL A 209 1.19 13.09 11.79
C VAL A 209 2.02 12.41 12.87
N GLU A 210 2.17 13.05 14.05
CA GLU A 210 2.93 12.55 15.20
C GLU A 210 2.32 11.26 15.78
N GLY A 211 3.13 10.51 16.55
CA GLY A 211 2.72 9.27 17.20
C GLY A 211 2.82 8.04 16.29
N GLY A 212 3.58 8.15 15.21
CA GLY A 212 3.85 7.06 14.28
C GLY A 212 4.85 6.02 14.78
N LEU A 213 5.10 5.03 13.94
CA LEU A 213 6.09 4.00 14.23
C LEU A 213 7.51 4.52 13.95
N ASP A 214 8.46 4.02 14.71
CA ASP A 214 9.87 4.10 14.32
C ASP A 214 10.27 2.92 13.41
N VAL A 215 11.50 2.97 12.89
CA VAL A 215 12.00 1.95 11.97
C VAL A 215 12.10 0.58 12.65
N ALA A 216 12.52 0.54 13.92
CA ALA A 216 12.68 -0.71 14.67
C ALA A 216 11.33 -1.38 14.90
N GLN A 217 10.32 -0.63 15.31
CA GLN A 217 8.95 -1.13 15.49
C GLN A 217 8.37 -1.69 14.17
N LEU A 218 8.64 -1.02 13.05
CA LEU A 218 8.18 -1.50 11.75
C LEU A 218 8.94 -2.77 11.31
N GLU A 219 10.25 -2.87 11.56
CA GLU A 219 11.02 -4.10 11.32
C GLU A 219 10.56 -5.26 12.20
N GLU A 220 10.25 -5.02 13.48
CA GLU A 220 9.67 -6.01 14.38
C GLU A 220 8.31 -6.51 13.87
N ALA A 221 7.45 -5.61 13.43
CA ALA A 221 6.16 -5.96 12.83
C ALA A 221 6.33 -6.82 11.56
N LEU A 222 7.28 -6.48 10.68
CA LEU A 222 7.58 -7.29 9.49
C LEU A 222 8.14 -8.66 9.85
N THR A 223 8.95 -8.76 10.91
CA THR A 223 9.44 -10.05 11.43
C THR A 223 8.28 -10.91 11.95
N ALA A 224 7.34 -10.31 12.68
CA ALA A 224 6.15 -10.99 13.16
C ALA A 224 5.23 -11.49 12.02
N ILE A 225 5.14 -10.71 10.93
CA ILE A 225 4.42 -11.10 9.70
C ILE A 225 5.11 -12.30 9.04
N GLN A 226 6.41 -12.23 8.82
CA GLN A 226 7.18 -13.31 8.19
C GLN A 226 7.14 -14.62 8.98
N GLY A 227 7.01 -14.54 10.30
CA GLY A 227 6.85 -15.72 11.16
C GLY A 227 5.50 -16.43 11.02
N ARG A 228 4.49 -15.80 10.38
CA ARG A 228 3.12 -16.31 10.30
C ARG A 228 2.59 -16.47 8.87
N PHE A 229 3.08 -15.68 7.95
CA PHE A 229 2.52 -15.56 6.60
C PHE A 229 3.59 -15.59 5.51
N GLU A 230 3.21 -16.08 4.36
CA GLU A 230 3.91 -15.75 3.13
C GLU A 230 3.57 -14.29 2.75
N ILE A 231 4.55 -13.42 2.54
CA ILE A 231 4.33 -12.11 1.93
C ILE A 231 4.30 -12.32 0.41
N ALA A 232 3.11 -12.26 -0.20
CA ALA A 232 2.93 -12.53 -1.62
C ALA A 232 3.22 -11.33 -2.51
N ALA A 233 3.04 -10.13 -1.97
CA ALA A 233 3.33 -8.85 -2.61
C ALA A 233 3.41 -7.76 -1.55
N ALA A 234 4.05 -6.63 -1.86
CA ALA A 234 4.06 -5.48 -0.98
C ALA A 234 4.00 -4.16 -1.77
N ALA A 235 3.65 -3.07 -1.07
CA ALA A 235 3.79 -1.71 -1.59
C ALA A 235 4.41 -0.78 -0.56
N LEU A 236 5.17 0.22 -1.06
CA LEU A 236 5.58 1.43 -0.36
C LEU A 236 4.94 2.61 -1.08
N THR A 237 4.17 3.43 -0.36
CA THR A 237 3.35 4.47 -0.98
C THR A 237 3.53 5.84 -0.34
N ALA A 238 2.97 6.87 -1.00
CA ALA A 238 2.77 8.22 -0.50
C ALA A 238 4.06 8.98 -0.12
N PHE A 239 5.16 8.74 -0.83
CA PHE A 239 6.40 9.49 -0.63
C PHE A 239 6.47 10.73 -1.51
N ASP A 240 6.62 11.89 -0.87
CA ASP A 240 6.94 13.18 -1.47
C ASP A 240 8.40 13.57 -1.15
N PRO A 241 9.32 13.49 -2.12
CA PRO A 241 10.72 13.84 -1.89
C PRO A 241 10.95 15.28 -1.43
N SER A 242 10.01 16.19 -1.67
CA SER A 242 10.10 17.59 -1.23
C SER A 242 9.97 17.75 0.29
N GLN A 243 9.39 16.75 0.97
CA GLN A 243 9.20 16.75 2.43
C GLN A 243 10.33 16.09 3.20
N ASP A 244 11.26 15.43 2.51
CA ASP A 244 12.40 14.70 3.09
C ASP A 244 13.74 15.24 2.53
N PRO A 245 14.14 16.47 2.89
CA PRO A 245 15.37 17.07 2.35
C PRO A 245 16.65 16.36 2.83
N GLU A 246 16.56 15.53 3.87
CA GLU A 246 17.68 14.76 4.42
C GLU A 246 17.84 13.38 3.74
N GLY A 247 16.86 12.95 2.95
CA GLY A 247 16.89 11.66 2.23
C GLY A 247 16.75 10.44 3.13
N ARG A 248 16.09 10.55 4.28
CA ARG A 248 15.89 9.46 5.24
C ARG A 248 14.90 8.41 4.75
N VAL A 249 13.83 8.84 4.09
CA VAL A 249 12.79 7.94 3.61
C VAL A 249 13.33 6.92 2.59
N PRO A 250 14.14 7.29 1.59
CA PRO A 250 14.79 6.32 0.69
C PRO A 250 15.69 5.31 1.42
N GLU A 251 16.43 5.72 2.45
CA GLU A 251 17.26 4.80 3.26
C GLU A 251 16.40 3.78 4.02
N ILE A 252 15.29 4.24 4.62
CA ILE A 252 14.33 3.38 5.29
C ILE A 252 13.68 2.42 4.27
N ALA A 253 13.29 2.92 3.09
CA ALA A 253 12.70 2.10 2.05
C ALA A 253 13.60 0.95 1.59
N VAL A 254 14.93 1.16 1.54
CA VAL A 254 15.90 0.08 1.27
C VAL A 254 15.84 -1.01 2.36
N THR A 255 15.76 -0.60 3.62
CA THR A 255 15.62 -1.53 4.76
C THR A 255 14.31 -2.32 4.66
N LEU A 256 13.18 -1.63 4.44
CA LEU A 256 11.86 -2.24 4.30
C LEU A 256 11.80 -3.20 3.10
N ALA A 257 12.35 -2.80 1.95
CA ALA A 257 12.38 -3.65 0.76
C ALA A 257 13.13 -4.96 0.98
N ARG A 258 14.22 -4.93 1.76
CA ARG A 258 14.97 -6.14 2.12
C ARG A 258 14.18 -7.06 3.06
N ARG A 259 13.41 -6.48 3.98
CA ARG A 259 12.56 -7.24 4.90
C ARG A 259 11.32 -7.80 4.24
N LEU A 260 10.72 -7.07 3.32
CA LEU A 260 9.52 -7.50 2.59
C LEU A 260 9.80 -8.62 1.59
N ALA A 261 10.98 -8.58 0.96
CA ALA A 261 11.35 -9.59 -0.02
C ALA A 261 11.57 -10.96 0.64
N PRO A 262 11.08 -12.07 0.05
CA PRO A 262 11.28 -13.39 0.61
C PRO A 262 12.78 -13.72 0.66
N GLU A 263 13.24 -14.26 1.80
CA GLU A 263 14.57 -14.85 1.88
C GLU A 263 14.65 -16.08 0.96
N LYS A 264 15.75 -16.21 0.21
CA LYS A 264 16.00 -17.46 -0.52
C LYS A 264 16.13 -18.60 0.50
N VAL A 265 15.21 -19.53 0.48
CA VAL A 265 15.47 -20.84 1.08
C VAL A 265 16.61 -21.43 0.26
N ALA A 266 17.80 -21.53 0.86
CA ALA A 266 18.93 -22.21 0.22
C ALA A 266 18.50 -23.65 -0.06
N SER A 267 18.33 -23.96 -1.35
CA SER A 267 18.03 -25.29 -1.87
C SER A 267 19.26 -26.19 -1.86
#